data_69495588cc53979852823a2dbe68b217
#
_entry.id   69495588cc53979852823a2dbe68b217
#
_cell.length_a   1.000
_cell.length_b   1.000
_cell.length_c   1.000
_cell.angle_alpha   90.00
_cell.angle_beta   90.00
_cell.angle_gamma   90.00
#
_symmetry.space_group_name_H-M   'P 1'
#
loop_
_entity.id
_entity.type
_entity.pdbx_description
1 polymer ?
#
loop_
_entity_poly.entity_id
_entity_poly.type
_entity_poly.pdbx_seq_one_letter_code
_entity_poly.pdbx_strand_id
1 'polypeptide(L)'
;MTIKASEVKLLRDKTGLGMMECKKALLESEGDIDLAITNLRKNSALKAEKKSLRTAAEGKILSKIDSSNNIAILLEINCETDFVAKDQSFIDFCDDTLDYCLKNFDSSLEVLHENYLEEKRQSLIQKIGENIVIRRKEVINSEFIYSYIHGNNKIGSILSISKENDVIGNDVAMHIA
;
A
#
# COMPACT_ATOMS: atom_id res chain seq x y z
N MET A 1 3.07 -36.64 9.90
CA MET A 1 2.36 -35.76 10.84
C MET A 1 1.06 -35.29 10.22
N THR A 2 -0.05 -35.29 10.95
CA THR A 2 -1.37 -34.90 10.41
C THR A 2 -1.70 -33.51 10.95
N ILE A 3 -1.68 -32.49 10.07
CA ILE A 3 -2.07 -31.11 10.42
C ILE A 3 -3.60 -31.03 10.53
N LYS A 4 -4.10 -30.48 11.63
CA LYS A 4 -5.53 -30.31 11.86
C LYS A 4 -6.09 -29.15 11.05
N ALA A 5 -7.32 -29.27 10.59
CA ALA A 5 -8.00 -28.19 9.84
C ALA A 5 -8.10 -26.87 10.65
N SER A 6 -8.20 -26.97 11.99
CA SER A 6 -8.23 -25.82 12.90
C SER A 6 -6.90 -25.03 12.91
N GLU A 7 -5.76 -25.72 12.82
CA GLU A 7 -4.43 -25.09 12.75
C GLU A 7 -4.24 -24.34 11.42
N VAL A 8 -4.69 -24.96 10.33
CA VAL A 8 -4.67 -24.32 9.00
C VAL A 8 -5.58 -23.09 8.99
N LYS A 9 -6.77 -23.16 9.59
CA LYS A 9 -7.66 -22.01 9.71
C LYS A 9 -7.03 -20.91 10.54
N LEU A 10 -6.44 -21.23 11.70
CA LEU A 10 -5.77 -20.25 12.55
C LEU A 10 -4.62 -19.53 11.81
N LEU A 11 -3.78 -20.27 11.08
CA LEU A 11 -2.70 -19.66 10.29
C LEU A 11 -3.25 -18.78 9.16
N ARG A 12 -4.33 -19.23 8.50
CA ARG A 12 -5.02 -18.43 7.49
C ARG A 12 -5.60 -17.13 8.06
N ASP A 13 -6.24 -17.19 9.21
CA ASP A 13 -6.83 -16.02 9.86
C ASP A 13 -5.74 -15.00 10.26
N LYS A 14 -4.54 -15.49 10.63
CA LYS A 14 -3.37 -14.64 10.94
C LYS A 14 -2.66 -14.05 9.72
N THR A 15 -2.64 -14.76 8.61
CA THR A 15 -1.81 -14.40 7.45
C THR A 15 -2.61 -13.90 6.23
N GLY A 16 -3.91 -14.21 6.18
CA GLY A 16 -4.78 -13.92 5.04
C GLY A 16 -4.47 -14.74 3.77
N LEU A 17 -3.55 -15.73 3.85
CA LEU A 17 -3.13 -16.55 2.71
C LEU A 17 -4.11 -17.69 2.41
N GLY A 18 -3.93 -18.34 1.24
CA GLY A 18 -4.77 -19.45 0.82
C GLY A 18 -4.63 -20.69 1.73
N MET A 19 -5.72 -21.47 1.89
CA MET A 19 -5.75 -22.67 2.75
C MET A 19 -4.65 -23.69 2.41
N MET A 20 -4.36 -23.87 1.11
CA MET A 20 -3.34 -24.85 0.67
C MET A 20 -1.93 -24.35 0.98
N GLU A 21 -1.70 -23.06 0.89
CA GLU A 21 -0.41 -22.44 1.24
C GLU A 21 -0.15 -22.53 2.74
N CYS A 22 -1.17 -22.21 3.57
CA CYS A 22 -1.09 -22.36 5.01
C CYS A 22 -0.87 -23.83 5.43
N LYS A 23 -1.57 -24.79 4.79
CA LYS A 23 -1.39 -26.22 5.06
C LYS A 23 0.04 -26.66 4.71
N LYS A 24 0.57 -26.22 3.57
CA LYS A 24 1.94 -26.55 3.17
C LYS A 24 2.96 -25.98 4.15
N ALA A 25 2.81 -24.72 4.54
CA ALA A 25 3.70 -24.07 5.51
C ALA A 25 3.69 -24.78 6.87
N LEU A 26 2.53 -25.22 7.37
CA LEU A 26 2.42 -25.99 8.62
C LEU A 26 3.08 -27.38 8.49
N LEU A 27 2.94 -28.05 7.35
CA LEU A 27 3.61 -29.34 7.13
C LEU A 27 5.13 -29.19 7.13
N GLU A 28 5.66 -28.15 6.47
CA GLU A 28 7.10 -27.82 6.41
C GLU A 28 7.66 -27.36 7.77
N SER A 29 6.80 -26.85 8.66
CA SER A 29 7.15 -26.39 10.00
C SER A 29 6.74 -27.37 11.10
N GLU A 30 6.43 -28.62 10.75
CA GLU A 30 6.05 -29.67 11.70
C GLU A 30 4.91 -29.28 12.65
N GLY A 31 4.00 -28.39 12.20
CA GLY A 31 2.86 -27.87 12.96
C GLY A 31 3.18 -26.64 13.82
N ASP A 32 4.43 -26.16 13.83
CA ASP A 32 4.81 -24.92 14.51
C ASP A 32 4.28 -23.72 13.73
N ILE A 33 3.32 -22.99 14.33
CA ILE A 33 2.64 -21.86 13.72
C ILE A 33 3.59 -20.66 13.56
N ASP A 34 4.45 -20.40 14.53
CA ASP A 34 5.34 -19.23 14.50
C ASP A 34 6.48 -19.44 13.49
N LEU A 35 6.98 -20.66 13.40
CA LEU A 35 7.93 -21.05 12.37
C LEU A 35 7.27 -21.01 10.98
N ALA A 36 6.02 -21.45 10.85
CA ALA A 36 5.24 -21.36 9.59
C ALA A 36 5.08 -19.90 9.15
N ILE A 37 4.74 -18.98 10.06
CA ILE A 37 4.65 -17.54 9.76
C ILE A 37 6.00 -16.99 9.29
N THR A 38 7.08 -17.33 9.98
CA THR A 38 8.44 -16.89 9.61
C THR A 38 8.83 -17.39 8.22
N ASN A 39 8.55 -18.64 7.90
CA ASN A 39 8.81 -19.21 6.57
C ASN A 39 7.95 -18.57 5.47
N LEU A 40 6.68 -18.28 5.77
CA LEU A 40 5.78 -17.57 4.86
C LEU A 40 6.28 -16.15 4.56
N ARG A 41 6.79 -15.42 5.56
CA ARG A 41 7.40 -14.08 5.37
C ARG A 41 8.63 -14.14 4.46
N LYS A 42 9.54 -15.09 4.68
CA LYS A 42 10.69 -15.30 3.79
C LYS A 42 10.27 -15.62 2.35
N ASN A 43 9.24 -16.45 2.19
CA ASN A 43 8.69 -16.79 0.89
C ASN A 43 8.01 -15.60 0.21
N SER A 44 7.37 -14.68 0.96
CA SER A 44 6.76 -13.48 0.40
C SER A 44 7.80 -12.54 -0.19
N ALA A 45 8.93 -12.34 0.48
CA ALA A 45 10.05 -11.56 -0.03
C ALA A 45 10.57 -12.11 -1.38
N LEU A 46 10.82 -13.42 -1.45
CA LEU A 46 11.27 -14.09 -2.69
C LEU A 46 10.23 -14.00 -3.82
N LYS A 47 8.93 -14.07 -3.50
CA LYS A 47 7.87 -13.90 -4.49
C LYS A 47 7.77 -12.46 -4.97
N ALA A 48 7.92 -11.49 -4.08
CA ALA A 48 7.92 -10.07 -4.42
C ALA A 48 9.10 -9.72 -5.33
N GLU A 49 10.30 -10.22 -5.02
CA GLU A 49 11.50 -10.04 -5.85
C GLU A 49 11.29 -10.57 -7.27
N LYS A 50 10.78 -11.80 -7.42
CA LYS A 50 10.49 -12.38 -8.74
C LYS A 50 9.46 -11.59 -9.54
N LYS A 51 8.55 -10.88 -8.87
CA LYS A 51 7.50 -10.08 -9.52
C LYS A 51 7.90 -8.62 -9.75
N SER A 52 8.96 -8.13 -9.11
CA SER A 52 9.41 -6.73 -9.22
C SER A 52 9.73 -6.30 -10.67
N LEU A 53 10.08 -7.26 -11.54
CA LEU A 53 10.35 -7.02 -12.96
C LEU A 53 9.08 -6.88 -13.81
N ARG A 54 7.89 -7.18 -13.27
CA ARG A 54 6.63 -7.05 -14.00
C ARG A 54 6.17 -5.60 -14.01
N THR A 55 5.66 -5.15 -15.14
CA THR A 55 5.15 -3.79 -15.27
C THR A 55 3.89 -3.60 -14.44
N ALA A 56 3.93 -2.67 -13.49
CA ALA A 56 2.79 -2.20 -12.71
C ALA A 56 2.36 -0.84 -13.26
N ALA A 57 1.41 -0.83 -14.20
CA ALA A 57 0.95 0.36 -14.91
C ALA A 57 -0.42 0.85 -14.45
N GLU A 58 -1.18 -0.02 -13.78
CA GLU A 58 -2.45 0.31 -13.14
C GLU A 58 -2.22 0.75 -11.68
N GLY A 59 -3.27 1.08 -10.94
CA GLY A 59 -3.16 1.46 -9.52
C GLY A 59 -3.97 2.69 -9.17
N LYS A 60 -3.53 3.41 -8.12
CA LYS A 60 -4.21 4.58 -7.60
C LYS A 60 -3.26 5.71 -7.25
N ILE A 61 -3.75 6.94 -7.46
CA ILE A 61 -3.22 8.15 -6.86
C ILE A 61 -4.16 8.55 -5.72
N LEU A 62 -3.58 8.87 -4.56
CA LEU A 62 -4.29 9.25 -3.35
C LEU A 62 -3.69 10.54 -2.79
N SER A 63 -4.53 11.33 -2.15
CA SER A 63 -4.05 12.52 -1.41
C SER A 63 -4.70 12.59 -0.04
N LYS A 64 -3.98 13.17 0.91
CA LYS A 64 -4.50 13.49 2.23
C LYS A 64 -3.89 14.79 2.74
N ILE A 65 -4.74 15.64 3.31
CA ILE A 65 -4.35 16.90 3.93
C ILE A 65 -4.51 16.76 5.44
N ASP A 66 -3.46 17.11 6.18
CA ASP A 66 -3.50 17.34 7.62
C ASP A 66 -3.48 18.85 7.86
N SER A 67 -4.65 19.44 8.05
CA SER A 67 -4.80 20.88 8.28
C SER A 67 -4.21 21.32 9.63
N SER A 68 -4.06 20.43 10.61
CA SER A 68 -3.48 20.77 11.92
C SER A 68 -1.97 21.00 11.84
N ASN A 69 -1.31 20.33 10.92
CA ASN A 69 0.14 20.44 10.67
C ASN A 69 0.48 21.16 9.37
N ASN A 70 -0.52 21.65 8.63
CA ASN A 70 -0.34 22.32 7.34
C ASN A 70 0.44 21.46 6.32
N ILE A 71 0.16 20.16 6.30
CA ILE A 71 0.84 19.17 5.45
C ILE A 71 -0.17 18.52 4.51
N ALA A 72 0.23 18.37 3.23
CA ALA A 72 -0.45 17.46 2.31
C ALA A 72 0.50 16.46 1.70
N ILE A 73 -0.03 15.27 1.44
CA ILE A 73 0.67 14.21 0.72
C ILE A 73 -0.13 13.83 -0.53
N LEU A 74 0.61 13.63 -1.63
CA LEU A 74 0.15 12.94 -2.82
C LEU A 74 0.97 11.65 -2.97
N LEU A 75 0.29 10.52 -3.11
CA LEU A 75 0.91 9.20 -3.14
C LEU A 75 0.46 8.44 -4.38
N GLU A 76 1.39 7.79 -5.08
CA GLU A 76 1.10 6.89 -6.20
C GLU A 76 1.50 5.46 -5.82
N ILE A 77 0.52 4.54 -5.91
CA ILE A 77 0.72 3.10 -5.70
C ILE A 77 0.19 2.36 -6.93
N ASN A 78 1.05 1.54 -7.54
CA ASN A 78 0.73 0.83 -8.76
C ASN A 78 0.59 -0.68 -8.54
N CYS A 79 -0.23 -1.31 -9.39
CA CYS A 79 -0.39 -2.76 -9.54
C CYS A 79 -0.41 -3.14 -11.03
N GLU A 80 -0.48 -4.44 -11.35
CA GLU A 80 -0.42 -4.90 -12.74
C GLU A 80 -1.77 -4.67 -13.47
N THR A 81 -2.91 -4.90 -12.79
CA THR A 81 -4.24 -4.88 -13.41
C THR A 81 -5.23 -3.92 -12.71
N ASP A 82 -6.23 -3.47 -13.47
CA ASP A 82 -7.34 -2.67 -12.95
C ASP A 82 -8.26 -3.47 -12.02
N PHE A 83 -8.26 -4.80 -12.10
CA PHE A 83 -8.97 -5.67 -11.16
C PHE A 83 -8.39 -5.54 -9.75
N VAL A 84 -7.05 -5.62 -9.63
CA VAL A 84 -6.35 -5.44 -8.36
C VAL A 84 -6.49 -4.00 -7.85
N ALA A 85 -6.49 -3.00 -8.71
CA ALA A 85 -6.73 -1.61 -8.31
C ALA A 85 -8.11 -1.39 -7.65
N LYS A 86 -9.06 -2.32 -7.85
CA LYS A 86 -10.41 -2.33 -7.24
C LYS A 86 -10.55 -3.34 -6.09
N ASP A 87 -9.55 -4.19 -5.86
CA ASP A 87 -9.56 -5.17 -4.75
C ASP A 87 -9.48 -4.47 -3.39
N GLN A 88 -10.32 -4.89 -2.45
CA GLN A 88 -10.40 -4.25 -1.14
C GLN A 88 -9.07 -4.32 -0.38
N SER A 89 -8.31 -5.41 -0.50
CA SER A 89 -7.02 -5.53 0.18
C SER A 89 -5.97 -4.56 -0.38
N PHE A 90 -6.04 -4.25 -1.68
CA PHE A 90 -5.20 -3.23 -2.29
C PHE A 90 -5.62 -1.82 -1.85
N ILE A 91 -6.93 -1.55 -1.79
CA ILE A 91 -7.47 -0.27 -1.32
C ILE A 91 -7.05 -0.03 0.14
N ASP A 92 -7.26 -1.01 1.02
CA ASP A 92 -6.88 -0.94 2.43
C ASP A 92 -5.36 -0.69 2.58
N PHE A 93 -4.54 -1.36 1.76
CA PHE A 93 -3.09 -1.12 1.74
C PHE A 93 -2.73 0.30 1.28
N CYS A 94 -3.42 0.83 0.29
CA CYS A 94 -3.23 2.20 -0.19
C CYS A 94 -3.54 3.22 0.92
N ASP A 95 -4.66 3.05 1.60
CA ASP A 95 -5.09 3.94 2.69
C ASP A 95 -4.14 3.86 3.90
N ASP A 96 -3.77 2.66 4.33
CA ASP A 96 -2.77 2.44 5.39
C ASP A 96 -1.42 3.07 5.05
N THR A 97 -0.98 2.93 3.79
CA THR A 97 0.28 3.50 3.32
C THR A 97 0.25 5.02 3.32
N LEU A 98 -0.86 5.61 2.87
CA LEU A 98 -1.07 7.07 2.87
C LEU A 98 -1.05 7.61 4.31
N ASP A 99 -1.73 6.95 5.24
CA ASP A 99 -1.75 7.33 6.65
C ASP A 99 -0.38 7.22 7.31
N TYR A 100 0.37 6.17 6.98
CA TYR A 100 1.73 5.99 7.46
C TYR A 100 2.69 7.06 6.91
N CYS A 101 2.58 7.37 5.62
CA CYS A 101 3.36 8.42 4.98
C CYS A 101 3.03 9.82 5.56
N LEU A 102 1.77 10.09 5.88
CA LEU A 102 1.38 11.37 6.47
C LEU A 102 1.94 11.55 7.88
N LYS A 103 1.92 10.49 8.70
CA LYS A 103 2.52 10.52 10.05
C LYS A 103 4.04 10.66 10.04
N ASN A 104 4.69 10.29 8.94
CA ASN A 104 6.14 10.33 8.75
C ASN A 104 6.50 11.13 7.49
N PHE A 105 5.86 12.29 7.33
CA PHE A 105 5.91 13.09 6.11
C PHE A 105 7.32 13.58 5.76
N ASP A 106 8.17 13.81 6.76
CA ASP A 106 9.55 14.27 6.66
C ASP A 106 10.55 13.19 6.23
N SER A 107 10.16 11.92 6.34
CA SER A 107 11.01 10.80 5.94
C SER A 107 10.93 10.55 4.43
N SER A 108 12.04 10.17 3.81
CA SER A 108 12.03 9.77 2.39
C SER A 108 11.26 8.45 2.19
N LEU A 109 10.78 8.22 0.96
CA LEU A 109 10.04 7.01 0.66
C LEU A 109 10.88 5.74 0.85
N GLU A 110 12.20 5.82 0.57
CA GLU A 110 13.14 4.71 0.78
C GLU A 110 13.21 4.30 2.24
N VAL A 111 13.34 5.27 3.16
CA VAL A 111 13.37 5.02 4.61
C VAL A 111 12.05 4.42 5.10
N LEU A 112 10.92 4.92 4.62
CA LEU A 112 9.60 4.37 4.97
C LEU A 112 9.41 2.95 4.44
N HIS A 113 9.96 2.68 3.25
CA HIS A 113 9.95 1.35 2.64
C HIS A 113 10.70 0.34 3.50
N GLU A 114 11.94 0.63 3.87
CA GLU A 114 12.79 -0.27 4.66
C GLU A 114 12.21 -0.58 6.05
N ASN A 115 11.56 0.39 6.67
CA ASN A 115 11.11 0.26 8.06
C ASN A 115 9.77 -0.48 8.23
N TYR A 116 8.80 -0.24 7.34
CA TYR A 116 7.43 -0.73 7.59
C TYR A 116 6.68 -1.15 6.32
N LEU A 117 6.81 -0.38 5.24
CA LEU A 117 5.97 -0.58 4.07
C LEU A 117 6.33 -1.84 3.29
N GLU A 118 7.60 -2.24 3.29
CA GLU A 118 8.06 -3.38 2.50
C GLU A 118 7.47 -4.72 2.98
N GLU A 119 7.41 -4.97 4.28
CA GLU A 119 6.79 -6.19 4.80
C GLU A 119 5.30 -6.29 4.42
N LYS A 120 4.57 -5.17 4.54
CA LYS A 120 3.15 -5.12 4.15
C LYS A 120 2.97 -5.31 2.64
N ARG A 121 3.80 -4.66 1.82
CA ARG A 121 3.79 -4.78 0.36
C ARG A 121 4.05 -6.22 -0.07
N GLN A 122 5.08 -6.86 0.47
CA GLN A 122 5.42 -8.25 0.17
C GLN A 122 4.30 -9.22 0.55
N SER A 123 3.68 -9.02 1.72
CA SER A 123 2.54 -9.80 2.17
C SER A 123 1.35 -9.67 1.21
N LEU A 124 1.07 -8.45 0.74
CA LEU A 124 0.00 -8.19 -0.21
C LEU A 124 0.30 -8.81 -1.58
N ILE A 125 1.54 -8.71 -2.09
CA ILE A 125 1.98 -9.37 -3.32
C ILE A 125 1.81 -10.89 -3.23
N GLN A 126 2.11 -11.48 -2.07
CA GLN A 126 1.91 -12.92 -1.87
C GLN A 126 0.44 -13.29 -1.91
N LYS A 127 -0.43 -12.48 -1.30
CA LYS A 127 -1.88 -12.71 -1.24
C LYS A 127 -2.55 -12.54 -2.60
N ILE A 128 -2.28 -11.44 -3.29
CA ILE A 128 -2.94 -11.07 -4.56
C ILE A 128 -2.28 -11.76 -5.76
N GLY A 129 -0.96 -11.89 -5.74
CA GLY A 129 -0.24 -12.53 -6.83
C GLY A 129 0.26 -11.58 -7.92
N GLU A 130 0.11 -10.27 -7.77
CA GLU A 130 0.62 -9.24 -8.69
C GLU A 130 1.76 -8.43 -8.09
N ASN A 131 2.56 -7.79 -8.95
CA ASN A 131 3.54 -6.80 -8.53
C ASN A 131 2.82 -5.55 -8.00
N ILE A 132 3.27 -5.02 -6.87
CA ILE A 132 2.78 -3.78 -6.27
C ILE A 132 3.97 -2.87 -6.01
N VAL A 133 3.86 -1.62 -6.43
CA VAL A 133 4.92 -0.62 -6.33
C VAL A 133 4.38 0.63 -5.66
N ILE A 134 4.97 1.03 -4.52
CA ILE A 134 4.79 2.37 -3.97
C ILE A 134 5.76 3.25 -4.76
N ARG A 135 5.23 3.99 -5.75
CA ARG A 135 6.08 4.59 -6.79
C ARG A 135 6.68 5.92 -6.38
N ARG A 136 5.86 6.79 -5.81
CA ARG A 136 6.31 8.13 -5.40
C ARG A 136 5.41 8.72 -4.33
N LYS A 137 6.02 9.61 -3.55
CA LYS A 137 5.39 10.41 -2.52
C LYS A 137 5.82 11.87 -2.73
N GLU A 138 4.85 12.76 -2.83
CA GLU A 138 5.07 14.20 -2.85
C GLU A 138 4.48 14.82 -1.59
N VAL A 139 5.15 15.82 -1.04
CA VAL A 139 4.74 16.49 0.19
C VAL A 139 4.73 18.00 -0.03
N ILE A 140 3.66 18.65 0.42
CA ILE A 140 3.58 20.12 0.51
C ILE A 140 3.38 20.48 1.98
N ASN A 141 4.15 21.48 2.44
CA ASN A 141 3.96 22.12 3.72
C ASN A 141 3.62 23.59 3.49
N SER A 142 2.38 23.98 3.78
CA SER A 142 1.87 25.34 3.56
C SER A 142 0.57 25.55 4.33
N GLU A 143 0.23 26.82 4.63
CA GLU A 143 -1.00 27.19 5.34
C GLU A 143 -2.26 26.91 4.49
N PHE A 144 -2.22 27.23 3.20
CA PHE A 144 -3.38 27.07 2.32
C PHE A 144 -3.10 26.03 1.24
N ILE A 145 -3.54 24.79 1.50
CA ILE A 145 -3.29 23.63 0.64
C ILE A 145 -4.61 23.14 0.05
N TYR A 146 -4.57 22.79 -1.22
CA TYR A 146 -5.69 22.20 -1.96
C TYR A 146 -5.25 20.94 -2.68
N SER A 147 -6.19 20.01 -2.85
CA SER A 147 -5.94 18.77 -3.58
C SER A 147 -7.11 18.41 -4.46
N TYR A 148 -6.80 17.75 -5.57
CA TYR A 148 -7.81 17.17 -6.45
C TYR A 148 -7.39 15.76 -6.85
N ILE A 149 -8.31 14.81 -6.73
CA ILE A 149 -8.16 13.45 -7.26
C ILE A 149 -9.29 13.23 -8.25
N HIS A 150 -8.93 12.88 -9.48
CA HIS A 150 -9.92 12.59 -10.52
C HIS A 150 -10.70 11.30 -10.19
N GLY A 151 -11.96 11.21 -10.63
CA GLY A 151 -12.87 10.13 -10.23
C GLY A 151 -12.41 8.70 -10.53
N ASN A 152 -11.42 8.52 -11.43
CA ASN A 152 -10.80 7.23 -11.71
C ASN A 152 -9.56 6.92 -10.83
N ASN A 153 -9.17 7.83 -9.95
CA ASN A 153 -7.99 7.77 -9.09
C ASN A 153 -6.63 7.56 -9.83
N LYS A 154 -6.57 7.96 -11.12
CA LYS A 154 -5.35 7.84 -11.93
C LYS A 154 -4.62 9.17 -12.13
N ILE A 155 -5.27 10.24 -11.80
CA ILE A 155 -4.74 11.60 -11.91
C ILE A 155 -5.07 12.32 -10.62
N GLY A 156 -4.11 13.10 -10.14
CA GLY A 156 -4.31 13.92 -8.96
C GLY A 156 -3.25 14.99 -8.82
N SER A 157 -3.58 16.03 -8.09
CA SER A 157 -2.70 17.15 -7.79
C SER A 157 -2.83 17.58 -6.34
N ILE A 158 -1.76 18.14 -5.81
CA ILE A 158 -1.74 18.96 -4.59
C ILE A 158 -1.06 20.30 -4.93
N LEU A 159 -1.56 21.37 -4.35
CA LEU A 159 -0.96 22.68 -4.52
C LEU A 159 -1.13 23.54 -3.27
N SER A 160 -0.33 24.60 -3.16
CA SER A 160 -0.53 25.67 -2.19
C SER A 160 -0.73 27.01 -2.88
N ILE A 161 -1.48 27.90 -2.23
CA ILE A 161 -1.66 29.28 -2.65
C ILE A 161 -1.30 30.23 -1.52
N SER A 162 -1.00 31.49 -1.84
CA SER A 162 -0.49 32.48 -0.88
C SER A 162 -1.54 33.07 0.05
N LYS A 163 -2.83 32.88 -0.27
CA LYS A 163 -3.97 33.35 0.53
C LYS A 163 -5.11 32.35 0.43
N GLU A 164 -5.86 32.21 1.49
CA GLU A 164 -7.04 31.37 1.52
C GLU A 164 -8.06 31.77 0.45
N ASN A 165 -8.39 30.85 -0.42
CA ASN A 165 -9.46 31.00 -1.40
C ASN A 165 -9.88 29.61 -1.93
N ASP A 166 -10.91 29.05 -1.35
CA ASP A 166 -11.35 27.68 -1.66
C ASP A 166 -11.79 27.51 -3.11
N VAL A 167 -12.43 28.53 -3.69
CA VAL A 167 -12.87 28.46 -5.09
C VAL A 167 -11.65 28.40 -6.02
N ILE A 168 -10.71 29.34 -5.88
CA ILE A 168 -9.52 29.39 -6.73
C ILE A 168 -8.64 28.16 -6.47
N GLY A 169 -8.42 27.77 -5.21
CA GLY A 169 -7.57 26.64 -4.86
C GLY A 169 -8.09 25.33 -5.45
N ASN A 170 -9.38 25.05 -5.31
CA ASN A 170 -9.98 23.83 -5.87
C ASN A 170 -10.01 23.85 -7.41
N ASP A 171 -10.36 25.01 -8.03
CA ASP A 171 -10.38 25.13 -9.49
C ASP A 171 -8.97 24.93 -10.08
N VAL A 172 -7.95 25.54 -9.48
CA VAL A 172 -6.55 25.39 -9.94
C VAL A 172 -6.07 23.94 -9.72
N ALA A 173 -6.40 23.30 -8.58
CA ALA A 173 -6.06 21.90 -8.35
C ALA A 173 -6.65 20.99 -9.44
N MET A 174 -7.90 21.23 -9.81
CA MET A 174 -8.58 20.50 -10.89
C MET A 174 -7.95 20.78 -12.26
N HIS A 175 -7.56 22.03 -12.53
CA HIS A 175 -6.91 22.41 -13.79
C HIS A 175 -5.50 21.84 -13.97
N ILE A 176 -4.77 21.60 -12.85
CA ILE A 176 -3.42 20.99 -12.88
C ILE A 176 -3.52 19.48 -13.16
N ALA A 177 -4.55 18.82 -12.65
CA ALA A 177 -4.78 17.40 -12.87
C ALA A 177 -5.34 17.12 -14.28
#